data_6fd7def359fedc741d47fc8f15258a3a
#
_entry.id   6fd7def359fedc741d47fc8f15258a3a
#
_cell.length_a   1.000
_cell.length_b   1.000
_cell.length_c   1.000
_cell.angle_alpha   90.00
_cell.angle_beta   90.00
_cell.angle_gamma   90.00
#
_symmetry.space_group_name_H-M   'P 1'
#
loop_
_entity.id
_entity.type
_entity.pdbx_description
1 polymer ?
#
loop_
_entity_poly.entity_id
_entity_poly.type
_entity_poly.pdbx_seq_one_letter_code
_entity_poly.pdbx_strand_id
1 'polypeptide(L)'
;MDTALIVLLFSELIGYSFWIYFTRTETERYRDITSFVMFMVALVILMRVFQLNLDFGFVLLMASGLAALSWIIGKVLGIEELRKESKSYFWILIIITCVRSFTYEPYQIPSRSMEPGLQIGDFVLVNKFAYGLKFPGTHFLLTALQTPKRNDVAVFLPPHTLCEVDPKEARPDIINLNMNESQSFLNRFNSLQQNRCTEMGIKYVKRVLGVPGDHVEIKGYEVWLNGIKVPHTIQGEDEKGVLIKESLEGAEHFIRSQGTSGYAEHSWTIPAGSYLAIGDNRDNSLDSRAWGYFSDKYLIGKAEYIWLHWPTFSKLPSFSRNGKIQ
;
A
#
# COMPACT_ATOMS: atom_id res chain seq x y z
N MET A 1 5.59 -14.80 14.43
CA MET A 1 4.16 -15.13 14.20
C MET A 1 3.43 -14.99 15.52
N ASP A 2 2.29 -14.30 15.58
CA ASP A 2 1.54 -14.03 16.82
C ASP A 2 1.00 -15.34 17.42
N THR A 3 1.42 -15.67 18.64
CA THR A 3 1.02 -16.91 19.34
C THR A 3 -0.48 -16.99 19.58
N ALA A 4 -1.15 -15.86 19.83
CA ALA A 4 -2.59 -15.81 20.01
C ALA A 4 -3.35 -16.15 18.73
N LEU A 5 -2.88 -15.66 17.57
CA LEU A 5 -3.45 -16.00 16.26
C LEU A 5 -3.31 -17.50 15.96
N ILE A 6 -2.15 -18.09 16.28
CA ILE A 6 -1.92 -19.54 16.10
C ILE A 6 -2.92 -20.34 16.92
N VAL A 7 -3.09 -20.00 18.20
CA VAL A 7 -4.04 -20.69 19.09
C VAL A 7 -5.47 -20.60 18.57
N LEU A 8 -5.88 -19.42 18.10
CA LEU A 8 -7.21 -19.22 17.51
C LEU A 8 -7.43 -20.06 16.25
N LEU A 9 -6.44 -20.12 15.36
CA LEU A 9 -6.51 -20.97 14.15
C LEU A 9 -6.58 -22.46 14.50
N PHE A 10 -5.84 -22.92 15.51
CA PHE A 10 -5.96 -24.29 16.01
C PHE A 10 -7.33 -24.56 16.61
N SER A 11 -7.91 -23.63 17.37
CA SER A 11 -9.25 -23.78 17.92
C SER A 11 -10.31 -23.88 16.82
N GLU A 12 -10.17 -23.15 15.72
CA GLU A 12 -11.04 -23.28 14.54
C GLU A 12 -10.92 -24.66 13.88
N LEU A 13 -9.72 -25.21 13.72
CA LEU A 13 -9.51 -26.55 13.16
C LEU A 13 -10.16 -27.63 14.04
N ILE A 14 -10.05 -27.51 15.36
CA ILE A 14 -10.71 -28.41 16.31
C ILE A 14 -12.24 -28.28 16.21
N GLY A 15 -12.76 -27.04 16.22
CA GLY A 15 -14.19 -26.76 16.04
C GLY A 15 -14.73 -27.35 14.76
N TYR A 16 -13.99 -27.18 13.64
CA TYR A 16 -14.35 -27.74 12.35
C TYR A 16 -14.41 -29.29 12.36
N SER A 17 -13.49 -29.92 13.07
CA SER A 17 -13.48 -31.39 13.23
C SER A 17 -14.71 -31.88 14.00
N PHE A 18 -15.09 -31.17 15.08
CA PHE A 18 -16.32 -31.45 15.84
C PHE A 18 -17.57 -31.19 15.00
N TRP A 19 -17.60 -30.13 14.19
CA TRP A 19 -18.71 -29.82 13.32
C TRP A 19 -18.94 -30.95 12.29
N ILE A 20 -17.87 -31.49 11.66
CA ILE A 20 -17.96 -32.64 10.75
C ILE A 20 -18.51 -33.85 11.49
N TYR A 21 -18.02 -34.14 12.70
CA TYR A 21 -18.46 -35.26 13.52
C TYR A 21 -19.98 -35.16 13.83
N PHE A 22 -20.47 -34.01 14.31
CA PHE A 22 -21.88 -33.81 14.65
C PHE A 22 -22.78 -33.78 13.41
N THR A 23 -22.30 -33.32 12.29
CA THR A 23 -23.01 -33.41 11.01
C THR A 23 -23.20 -34.86 10.59
N ARG A 24 -22.20 -35.72 10.78
CA ARG A 24 -22.29 -37.15 10.46
C ARG A 24 -23.17 -37.95 11.44
N THR A 25 -23.22 -37.55 12.69
CA THR A 25 -24.02 -38.21 13.73
C THR A 25 -25.44 -37.67 13.84
N GLU A 26 -25.81 -36.74 12.94
CA GLU A 26 -27.13 -36.10 12.87
C GLU A 26 -27.57 -35.43 14.20
N THR A 27 -26.60 -34.97 15.00
CA THR A 27 -26.83 -34.30 16.30
C THR A 27 -26.93 -32.76 16.06
N GLU A 28 -28.06 -32.30 15.53
CA GLU A 28 -28.28 -30.90 15.10
C GLU A 28 -27.93 -29.87 16.21
N ARG A 29 -28.39 -30.08 17.43
CA ARG A 29 -28.15 -29.14 18.52
C ARG A 29 -26.66 -28.86 18.77
N TYR A 30 -25.82 -29.90 18.76
CA TYR A 30 -24.37 -29.76 18.97
C TYR A 30 -23.68 -29.19 17.75
N ARG A 31 -24.15 -29.51 16.55
CA ARG A 31 -23.70 -28.90 15.29
C ARG A 31 -23.91 -27.37 15.31
N ASP A 32 -25.12 -26.92 15.70
CA ASP A 32 -25.46 -25.50 15.72
C ASP A 32 -24.65 -24.74 16.79
N ILE A 33 -24.46 -25.32 17.99
CA ILE A 33 -23.59 -24.76 19.01
C ILE A 33 -22.17 -24.63 18.50
N THR A 34 -21.63 -25.67 17.86
CA THR A 34 -20.28 -25.65 17.32
C THR A 34 -20.13 -24.58 16.23
N SER A 35 -21.10 -24.45 15.33
CA SER A 35 -21.15 -23.39 14.30
C SER A 35 -21.13 -21.99 14.91
N PHE A 36 -21.90 -21.78 15.97
CA PHE A 36 -21.91 -20.48 16.66
C PHE A 36 -20.56 -20.17 17.32
N VAL A 37 -19.95 -21.14 18.01
CA VAL A 37 -18.63 -20.97 18.62
C VAL A 37 -17.56 -20.66 17.57
N MET A 38 -17.54 -21.39 16.46
CA MET A 38 -16.64 -21.13 15.34
C MET A 38 -16.84 -19.73 14.76
N PHE A 39 -18.09 -19.29 14.58
CA PHE A 39 -18.38 -17.93 14.13
C PHE A 39 -17.80 -16.87 15.06
N MET A 40 -17.94 -17.05 16.39
CA MET A 40 -17.37 -16.12 17.38
C MET A 40 -15.83 -16.12 17.35
N VAL A 41 -15.20 -17.28 17.21
CA VAL A 41 -13.73 -17.39 17.07
C VAL A 41 -13.26 -16.74 15.77
N ALA A 42 -13.97 -16.94 14.66
CA ALA A 42 -13.68 -16.31 13.37
C ALA A 42 -13.73 -14.78 13.45
N LEU A 43 -14.69 -14.20 14.22
CA LEU A 43 -14.72 -12.75 14.46
C LEU A 43 -13.49 -12.27 15.23
N VAL A 44 -13.05 -13.03 16.24
CA VAL A 44 -11.82 -12.70 16.99
C VAL A 44 -10.58 -12.80 16.10
N ILE A 45 -10.50 -13.83 15.25
CA ILE A 45 -9.43 -13.95 14.24
C ILE A 45 -9.42 -12.74 13.33
N LEU A 46 -10.58 -12.34 12.81
CA LEU A 46 -10.70 -11.16 11.93
C LEU A 46 -10.23 -9.88 12.63
N MET A 47 -10.64 -9.66 13.88
CA MET A 47 -10.15 -8.52 14.67
C MET A 47 -8.63 -8.57 14.85
N ARG A 48 -8.07 -9.75 15.08
CA ARG A 48 -6.61 -9.94 15.23
C ARG A 48 -5.86 -9.66 13.92
N VAL A 49 -6.39 -10.11 12.79
CA VAL A 49 -5.85 -9.81 11.46
C VAL A 49 -5.74 -8.30 11.23
N PHE A 50 -6.78 -7.54 11.59
CA PHE A 50 -6.75 -6.08 11.50
C PHE A 50 -5.75 -5.44 12.48
N GLN A 51 -5.66 -5.92 13.72
CA GLN A 51 -4.70 -5.41 14.70
C GLN A 51 -3.24 -5.63 14.28
N LEU A 52 -2.96 -6.76 13.63
CA LEU A 52 -1.64 -7.13 13.15
C LEU A 52 -1.31 -6.52 11.78
N ASN A 53 -2.23 -5.77 11.18
CA ASN A 53 -2.10 -5.21 9.82
C ASN A 53 -1.69 -6.25 8.77
N LEU A 54 -2.16 -7.50 8.91
CA LEU A 54 -1.88 -8.55 7.93
C LEU A 54 -2.50 -8.19 6.58
N ASP A 55 -1.83 -8.60 5.49
CA ASP A 55 -2.38 -8.39 4.16
C ASP A 55 -3.67 -9.19 3.99
N PHE A 56 -4.78 -8.45 3.82
CA PHE A 56 -6.10 -9.05 3.71
C PHE A 56 -6.27 -9.91 2.44
N GLY A 57 -5.47 -9.66 1.40
CA GLY A 57 -5.42 -10.50 0.19
C GLY A 57 -4.88 -11.89 0.50
N PHE A 58 -3.85 -11.99 1.35
CA PHE A 58 -3.33 -13.25 1.83
C PHE A 58 -4.36 -14.01 2.68
N VAL A 59 -5.06 -13.32 3.56
CA VAL A 59 -6.13 -13.92 4.40
C VAL A 59 -7.26 -14.49 3.53
N LEU A 60 -7.70 -13.75 2.52
CA LEU A 60 -8.71 -14.20 1.56
C LEU A 60 -8.23 -15.40 0.75
N LEU A 61 -6.97 -15.43 0.34
CA LEU A 61 -6.38 -16.56 -0.37
C LEU A 61 -6.38 -17.82 0.50
N MET A 62 -5.96 -17.70 1.77
CA MET A 62 -5.98 -18.81 2.74
C MET A 62 -7.41 -19.29 3.00
N ALA A 63 -8.37 -18.38 3.17
CA ALA A 63 -9.79 -18.73 3.34
C ALA A 63 -10.35 -19.44 2.09
N SER A 64 -9.96 -19.01 0.88
CA SER A 64 -10.33 -19.69 -0.38
C SER A 64 -9.76 -21.09 -0.43
N GLY A 65 -8.50 -21.29 0.00
CA GLY A 65 -7.86 -22.59 0.08
C GLY A 65 -8.56 -23.54 1.07
N LEU A 66 -8.94 -23.02 2.24
CA LEU A 66 -9.71 -23.78 3.23
C LEU A 66 -11.08 -24.18 2.71
N ALA A 67 -11.77 -23.29 2.02
CA ALA A 67 -13.05 -23.59 1.38
C ALA A 67 -12.92 -24.68 0.30
N ALA A 68 -11.85 -24.62 -0.52
CA ALA A 68 -11.56 -25.66 -1.52
C ALA A 68 -11.28 -27.02 -0.84
N LEU A 69 -10.49 -27.03 0.22
CA LEU A 69 -10.18 -28.23 1.00
C LEU A 69 -11.47 -28.83 1.61
N SER A 70 -12.31 -27.99 2.21
CA SER A 70 -13.60 -28.40 2.77
C SER A 70 -14.53 -28.98 1.71
N TRP A 71 -14.52 -28.41 0.50
CA TRP A 71 -15.27 -28.95 -0.64
C TRP A 71 -14.79 -30.36 -1.04
N ILE A 72 -13.47 -30.56 -1.08
CA ILE A 72 -12.88 -31.89 -1.37
C ILE A 72 -13.24 -32.89 -0.26
N ILE A 73 -13.11 -32.51 1.01
CA ILE A 73 -13.49 -33.33 2.17
C ILE A 73 -14.96 -33.72 2.10
N GLY A 74 -15.87 -32.77 1.83
CA GLY A 74 -17.29 -33.04 1.68
C GLY A 74 -17.60 -34.05 0.57
N LYS A 75 -16.86 -33.95 -0.55
CA LYS A 75 -16.96 -34.93 -1.65
C LYS A 75 -16.48 -36.32 -1.25
N VAL A 76 -15.33 -36.41 -0.58
CA VAL A 76 -14.70 -37.70 -0.17
C VAL A 76 -15.54 -38.37 0.92
N LEU A 77 -16.02 -37.63 1.90
CA LEU A 77 -16.83 -38.16 3.02
C LEU A 77 -18.31 -38.36 2.69
N GLY A 78 -18.78 -37.91 1.51
CA GLY A 78 -20.17 -38.03 1.10
C GLY A 78 -21.12 -37.06 1.85
N ILE A 79 -20.60 -36.00 2.47
CA ILE A 79 -21.40 -35.01 3.19
C ILE A 79 -21.86 -33.93 2.22
N GLU A 80 -23.11 -34.08 1.72
CA GLU A 80 -23.66 -33.23 0.66
C GLU A 80 -23.79 -31.77 1.06
N GLU A 81 -24.20 -31.49 2.29
CA GLU A 81 -24.32 -30.13 2.86
C GLU A 81 -22.96 -29.42 2.84
N LEU A 82 -21.92 -30.05 3.41
CA LEU A 82 -20.56 -29.51 3.41
C LEU A 82 -20.06 -29.26 1.99
N ARG A 83 -20.32 -30.19 1.07
CA ARG A 83 -19.89 -30.08 -0.34
C ARG A 83 -20.52 -28.86 -1.04
N LYS A 84 -21.82 -28.64 -0.86
CA LYS A 84 -22.56 -27.54 -1.51
C LYS A 84 -22.13 -26.17 -0.95
N GLU A 85 -22.10 -26.04 0.36
CA GLU A 85 -21.76 -24.78 1.01
C GLU A 85 -20.30 -24.39 0.74
N SER A 86 -19.35 -25.30 0.95
CA SER A 86 -17.93 -25.01 0.71
C SER A 86 -17.64 -24.66 -0.73
N LYS A 87 -18.33 -25.28 -1.71
CA LYS A 87 -18.23 -24.91 -3.11
C LYS A 87 -18.69 -23.48 -3.37
N SER A 88 -19.79 -23.06 -2.75
CA SER A 88 -20.29 -21.69 -2.87
C SER A 88 -19.33 -20.68 -2.27
N TYR A 89 -18.84 -20.91 -1.05
CA TYR A 89 -17.85 -20.06 -0.40
C TYR A 89 -16.53 -19.98 -1.19
N PHE A 90 -16.05 -21.09 -1.72
CA PHE A 90 -14.84 -21.11 -2.56
C PHE A 90 -14.97 -20.14 -3.75
N TRP A 91 -16.05 -20.20 -4.51
CA TRP A 91 -16.20 -19.33 -5.67
C TRP A 91 -16.35 -17.87 -5.28
N ILE A 92 -17.10 -17.56 -4.23
CA ILE A 92 -17.24 -16.20 -3.73
C ILE A 92 -15.88 -15.65 -3.28
N LEU A 93 -15.17 -16.40 -2.43
CA LEU A 93 -13.89 -15.97 -1.89
C LEU A 93 -12.81 -15.82 -2.95
N ILE A 94 -12.71 -16.76 -3.90
CA ILE A 94 -11.69 -16.69 -4.96
C ILE A 94 -11.96 -15.52 -5.93
N ILE A 95 -13.22 -15.24 -6.26
CA ILE A 95 -13.56 -14.09 -7.08
C ILE A 95 -13.17 -12.78 -6.36
N ILE A 96 -13.54 -12.63 -5.08
CA ILE A 96 -13.17 -11.45 -4.28
C ILE A 96 -11.65 -11.33 -4.19
N THR A 97 -10.94 -12.45 -3.95
CA THR A 97 -9.48 -12.48 -3.90
C THR A 97 -8.86 -12.03 -5.22
N CYS A 98 -9.36 -12.54 -6.34
CA CYS A 98 -8.87 -12.15 -7.67
C CYS A 98 -9.12 -10.68 -7.97
N VAL A 99 -10.34 -10.18 -7.74
CA VAL A 99 -10.67 -8.78 -7.96
C VAL A 99 -9.77 -7.89 -7.13
N ARG A 100 -9.71 -8.13 -5.81
CA ARG A 100 -8.91 -7.31 -4.89
C ARG A 100 -7.40 -7.39 -5.16
N SER A 101 -6.89 -8.57 -5.50
CA SER A 101 -5.44 -8.77 -5.66
C SER A 101 -4.92 -8.29 -7.00
N PHE A 102 -5.74 -8.31 -8.04
CA PHE A 102 -5.30 -8.09 -9.42
C PHE A 102 -5.92 -6.87 -10.10
N THR A 103 -6.92 -6.19 -9.48
CA THR A 103 -7.53 -5.01 -10.11
C THR A 103 -7.33 -3.76 -9.27
N TYR A 104 -8.35 -3.31 -8.59
CA TYR A 104 -8.35 -2.08 -7.82
C TYR A 104 -8.50 -2.35 -6.32
N GLU A 105 -7.69 -1.68 -5.53
CA GLU A 105 -7.79 -1.69 -4.07
C GLU A 105 -8.04 -0.27 -3.55
N PRO A 106 -9.07 -0.05 -2.72
CA PRO A 106 -9.30 1.25 -2.12
C PRO A 106 -8.32 1.49 -0.97
N TYR A 107 -7.69 2.66 -0.96
CA TYR A 107 -6.86 3.16 0.15
C TYR A 107 -7.38 4.48 0.65
N GLN A 108 -7.39 4.68 1.96
CA GLN A 108 -7.68 5.97 2.57
C GLN A 108 -6.40 6.78 2.70
N ILE A 109 -6.45 8.05 2.36
CA ILE A 109 -5.33 9.00 2.52
C ILE A 109 -5.29 9.49 3.97
N PRO A 110 -4.24 9.15 4.74
CA PRO A 110 -4.16 9.48 6.17
C PRO A 110 -3.39 10.79 6.44
N SER A 111 -2.70 11.35 5.47
CA SER A 111 -1.76 12.46 5.67
C SER A 111 -1.92 13.56 4.62
N ARG A 112 -1.38 14.74 4.92
CA ARG A 112 -1.42 15.93 4.05
C ARG A 112 -0.30 15.98 3.01
N SER A 113 0.55 14.98 2.92
CA SER A 113 1.77 15.04 2.10
C SER A 113 1.54 15.18 0.60
N MET A 114 0.32 14.90 0.13
CA MET A 114 -0.11 15.02 -1.27
C MET A 114 -1.17 16.12 -1.48
N GLU A 115 -1.37 17.01 -0.47
CA GLU A 115 -2.20 18.21 -0.68
C GLU A 115 -1.52 19.15 -1.70
N PRO A 116 -2.29 19.79 -2.57
CA PRO A 116 -3.74 19.93 -2.56
C PRO A 116 -4.49 18.82 -3.33
N GLY A 117 -3.79 18.02 -4.14
CA GLY A 117 -4.38 16.99 -5.00
C GLY A 117 -5.15 15.94 -4.21
N LEU A 118 -4.51 15.32 -3.22
CA LEU A 118 -5.13 14.37 -2.31
C LEU A 118 -5.24 14.97 -0.91
N GLN A 119 -6.40 14.82 -0.27
CA GLN A 119 -6.67 15.34 1.08
C GLN A 119 -6.87 14.18 2.08
N ILE A 120 -6.68 14.48 3.37
CA ILE A 120 -6.99 13.52 4.43
C ILE A 120 -8.46 13.09 4.32
N GLY A 121 -8.69 11.77 4.31
CA GLY A 121 -10.03 11.19 4.18
C GLY A 121 -10.47 10.95 2.76
N ASP A 122 -9.67 11.27 1.74
CA ASP A 122 -9.90 10.78 0.40
C ASP A 122 -9.68 9.27 0.33
N PHE A 123 -10.61 8.57 -0.27
CA PHE A 123 -10.45 7.16 -0.64
C PHE A 123 -10.08 7.09 -2.12
N VAL A 124 -8.91 6.57 -2.38
CA VAL A 124 -8.35 6.45 -3.73
C VAL A 124 -8.41 5.00 -4.22
N LEU A 125 -8.72 4.81 -5.48
CA LEU A 125 -8.61 3.53 -6.15
C LEU A 125 -7.20 3.36 -6.68
N VAL A 126 -6.52 2.35 -6.19
CA VAL A 126 -5.17 1.99 -6.59
C VAL A 126 -5.23 0.81 -7.55
N ASN A 127 -4.78 1.05 -8.78
CA ASN A 127 -4.64 0.04 -9.81
C ASN A 127 -3.39 -0.80 -9.52
N LYS A 128 -3.59 -2.01 -9.02
CA LYS A 128 -2.49 -2.94 -8.70
C LYS A 128 -1.90 -3.59 -9.95
N PHE A 129 -2.66 -3.61 -11.03
CA PHE A 129 -2.25 -4.16 -12.31
C PHE A 129 -1.34 -3.23 -13.12
N ALA A 130 -1.33 -1.93 -12.78
CA ALA A 130 -0.62 -0.90 -13.56
C ALA A 130 0.86 -1.23 -13.82
N TYR A 131 1.53 -1.85 -12.84
CA TYR A 131 2.97 -2.11 -12.91
C TYR A 131 3.33 -3.59 -13.02
N GLY A 132 2.38 -4.50 -12.80
CA GLY A 132 2.59 -5.92 -12.92
C GLY A 132 1.70 -6.74 -11.99
N LEU A 133 1.62 -8.04 -12.25
CA LEU A 133 0.91 -8.98 -11.41
C LEU A 133 1.81 -9.41 -10.26
N LYS A 134 1.32 -9.25 -9.03
CA LYS A 134 1.98 -9.74 -7.81
C LYS A 134 1.20 -10.87 -7.18
N PHE A 135 1.92 -11.79 -6.55
CA PHE A 135 1.25 -12.85 -5.79
C PHE A 135 0.51 -12.23 -4.59
N PRO A 136 -0.77 -12.60 -4.37
CA PRO A 136 -1.58 -12.03 -3.30
C PRO A 136 -0.89 -12.11 -1.92
N GLY A 137 -0.84 -10.96 -1.23
CA GLY A 137 -0.21 -10.88 0.11
C GLY A 137 1.30 -10.89 0.14
N THR A 138 1.97 -10.80 -1.01
CA THR A 138 3.43 -10.75 -1.09
C THR A 138 3.91 -9.64 -2.02
N HIS A 139 5.23 -9.37 -1.97
CA HIS A 139 5.89 -8.48 -2.94
C HIS A 139 6.44 -9.25 -4.15
N PHE A 140 6.19 -10.57 -4.23
CA PHE A 140 6.67 -11.40 -5.32
C PHE A 140 5.95 -11.05 -6.63
N LEU A 141 6.73 -10.57 -7.61
CA LEU A 141 6.24 -10.21 -8.92
C LEU A 141 6.12 -11.46 -9.80
N LEU A 142 4.90 -11.78 -10.22
CA LEU A 142 4.62 -12.88 -11.15
C LEU A 142 4.95 -12.48 -12.59
N THR A 143 4.56 -11.26 -12.96
CA THR A 143 4.79 -10.73 -14.31
C THR A 143 4.89 -9.21 -14.25
N ALA A 144 5.98 -8.65 -14.79
CA ALA A 144 6.10 -7.21 -15.01
C ALA A 144 5.28 -6.81 -16.24
N LEU A 145 4.53 -5.71 -16.15
CA LEU A 145 3.73 -5.18 -17.26
C LEU A 145 4.27 -3.82 -17.73
N GLN A 146 4.35 -2.87 -16.81
CA GLN A 146 4.85 -1.53 -17.09
C GLN A 146 5.73 -1.04 -15.95
N THR A 147 6.61 -0.11 -16.25
CA THR A 147 7.39 0.62 -15.25
C THR A 147 6.68 1.92 -14.88
N PRO A 148 6.84 2.42 -13.65
CA PRO A 148 6.37 3.75 -13.26
C PRO A 148 6.89 4.82 -14.24
N LYS A 149 5.99 5.75 -14.57
CA LYS A 149 6.32 6.91 -15.38
C LYS A 149 6.41 8.15 -14.50
N ARG A 150 7.12 9.17 -14.94
CA ARG A 150 7.07 10.48 -14.31
C ARG A 150 5.62 10.96 -14.25
N ASN A 151 5.29 11.65 -13.21
CA ASN A 151 3.92 12.10 -12.87
C ASN A 151 2.94 11.02 -12.39
N ASP A 152 3.30 9.73 -12.36
CA ASP A 152 2.46 8.72 -11.72
C ASP A 152 2.36 8.97 -10.22
N VAL A 153 1.16 8.96 -9.68
CA VAL A 153 0.95 8.92 -8.23
C VAL A 153 1.02 7.46 -7.79
N ALA A 154 2.19 7.07 -7.28
CA ALA A 154 2.50 5.70 -6.94
C ALA A 154 2.22 5.38 -5.46
N VAL A 155 1.74 4.17 -5.21
CA VAL A 155 1.65 3.56 -3.88
C VAL A 155 2.77 2.53 -3.76
N PHE A 156 3.58 2.66 -2.72
CA PHE A 156 4.75 1.82 -2.51
C PHE A 156 5.16 1.76 -1.03
N LEU A 157 6.11 0.90 -0.70
CA LEU A 157 6.74 0.83 0.62
C LEU A 157 8.09 1.56 0.55
N PRO A 158 8.24 2.70 1.24
CA PRO A 158 9.54 3.36 1.33
C PRO A 158 10.55 2.50 2.11
N PRO A 159 11.82 2.49 1.72
CA PRO A 159 12.82 1.60 2.30
C PRO A 159 13.00 1.75 3.82
N HIS A 160 12.90 2.96 4.36
CA HIS A 160 13.02 3.21 5.80
C HIS A 160 11.84 2.67 6.64
N THR A 161 10.75 2.24 5.99
CA THR A 161 9.62 1.62 6.69
C THR A 161 9.75 0.10 6.82
N LEU A 162 10.76 -0.49 6.21
CA LEU A 162 11.09 -1.90 6.25
C LEU A 162 12.33 -2.12 7.13
N CYS A 163 12.21 -2.93 8.18
CA CYS A 163 13.28 -3.08 9.18
C CYS A 163 14.53 -3.78 8.63
N GLU A 164 14.38 -4.59 7.59
CA GLU A 164 15.47 -5.40 7.02
C GLU A 164 16.22 -4.70 5.86
N VAL A 165 15.76 -3.54 5.40
CA VAL A 165 16.36 -2.86 4.25
C VAL A 165 17.63 -2.13 4.66
N ASP A 166 18.74 -2.43 3.96
CA ASP A 166 20.01 -1.70 4.12
C ASP A 166 19.86 -0.28 3.54
N PRO A 167 20.35 0.76 4.23
CA PRO A 167 20.39 2.12 3.69
C PRO A 167 21.01 2.23 2.29
N LYS A 168 21.93 1.33 1.93
CA LYS A 168 22.56 1.27 0.60
C LYS A 168 21.58 0.84 -0.49
N GLU A 169 20.53 0.05 -0.19
CA GLU A 169 19.46 -0.22 -1.15
C GLU A 169 18.66 1.05 -1.45
N ALA A 170 18.45 1.88 -0.43
CA ALA A 170 17.74 3.15 -0.57
C ALA A 170 18.57 4.23 -1.28
N ARG A 171 19.88 4.11 -1.26
CA ARG A 171 20.81 5.04 -1.91
C ARG A 171 22.00 4.29 -2.51
N PRO A 172 21.82 3.57 -3.64
CA PRO A 172 22.89 2.80 -4.29
C PRO A 172 24.07 3.68 -4.72
N ASP A 173 23.83 4.94 -5.01
CA ASP A 173 24.83 5.95 -5.37
C ASP A 173 25.58 6.57 -4.19
N ILE A 174 25.34 6.09 -2.95
CA ILE A 174 25.95 6.63 -1.72
C ILE A 174 27.47 6.61 -1.75
N ILE A 175 28.06 5.66 -2.48
CA ILE A 175 29.52 5.54 -2.64
C ILE A 175 30.13 6.70 -3.46
N ASN A 176 29.30 7.39 -4.26
CA ASN A 176 29.72 8.51 -5.08
C ASN A 176 29.56 9.86 -4.36
N LEU A 177 28.92 9.87 -3.18
CA LEU A 177 28.76 11.07 -2.37
C LEU A 177 30.03 11.35 -1.57
N ASN A 178 30.21 12.62 -1.20
CA ASN A 178 31.27 12.95 -0.24
C ASN A 178 30.97 12.36 1.15
N MET A 179 31.99 12.28 1.99
CA MET A 179 31.89 11.58 3.28
C MET A 179 30.85 12.21 4.21
N ASN A 180 30.69 13.53 4.19
CA ASN A 180 29.74 14.24 5.05
C ASN A 180 28.29 14.01 4.58
N GLU A 181 28.03 14.02 3.28
CA GLU A 181 26.71 13.74 2.70
C GLU A 181 26.29 12.29 2.95
N SER A 182 27.20 11.34 2.72
CA SER A 182 26.98 9.93 2.99
C SER A 182 26.64 9.69 4.45
N GLN A 183 27.40 10.25 5.39
CA GLN A 183 27.16 10.10 6.82
C GLN A 183 25.86 10.78 7.26
N SER A 184 25.55 11.95 6.71
CA SER A 184 24.29 12.66 6.98
C SER A 184 23.08 11.84 6.53
N PHE A 185 23.14 11.26 5.34
CA PHE A 185 22.08 10.39 4.82
C PHE A 185 21.91 9.14 5.70
N LEU A 186 23.00 8.44 6.03
CA LEU A 186 22.98 7.24 6.88
C LEU A 186 22.36 7.52 8.25
N ASN A 187 22.77 8.60 8.89
CA ASN A 187 22.24 9.00 10.20
C ASN A 187 20.73 9.28 10.12
N ARG A 188 20.28 10.01 9.11
CA ARG A 188 18.87 10.31 8.88
C ARG A 188 18.06 9.05 8.60
N PHE A 189 18.53 8.22 7.68
CA PHE A 189 17.87 6.97 7.31
C PHE A 189 17.71 6.04 8.51
N ASN A 190 18.78 5.80 9.26
CA ASN A 190 18.75 4.94 10.44
C ASN A 190 17.81 5.49 11.52
N SER A 191 17.79 6.80 11.74
CA SER A 191 16.86 7.43 12.68
C SER A 191 15.39 7.24 12.22
N LEU A 192 15.10 7.40 10.94
CA LEU A 192 13.76 7.16 10.39
C LEU A 192 13.36 5.69 10.52
N GLN A 193 14.26 4.78 10.19
CA GLN A 193 14.02 3.34 10.26
C GLN A 193 13.76 2.89 11.70
N GLN A 194 14.58 3.29 12.67
CA GLN A 194 14.38 2.96 14.08
C GLN A 194 13.01 3.39 14.62
N ASN A 195 12.47 4.51 14.13
CA ASN A 195 11.21 5.05 14.63
C ASN A 195 9.97 4.62 13.84
N ARG A 196 10.13 4.10 12.61
CA ARG A 196 9.02 3.91 11.68
C ARG A 196 8.97 2.56 10.99
N CYS A 197 9.99 1.72 11.13
CA CYS A 197 9.96 0.45 10.45
C CYS A 197 9.00 -0.56 11.08
N THR A 198 8.44 -1.41 10.24
CA THR A 198 7.67 -2.59 10.62
C THR A 198 8.09 -3.76 9.73
N GLU A 199 7.79 -5.00 10.13
CA GLU A 199 8.08 -6.18 9.30
C GLU A 199 7.39 -6.10 7.92
N MET A 200 6.18 -5.53 7.86
CA MET A 200 5.38 -5.42 6.64
C MET A 200 5.55 -4.07 5.91
N GLY A 201 6.31 -3.13 6.48
CA GLY A 201 6.44 -1.78 5.96
C GLY A 201 5.17 -0.93 6.12
N ILE A 202 5.30 0.37 5.83
CA ILE A 202 4.19 1.33 5.83
C ILE A 202 4.00 1.85 4.40
N LYS A 203 2.78 1.74 3.89
CA LYS A 203 2.45 2.19 2.54
C LYS A 203 2.42 3.71 2.44
N TYR A 204 3.15 4.26 1.47
CA TYR A 204 3.16 5.69 1.14
C TYR A 204 2.54 5.93 -0.22
N VAL A 205 1.98 7.13 -0.38
CA VAL A 205 1.49 7.65 -1.66
C VAL A 205 2.29 8.89 -1.98
N LYS A 206 3.00 8.90 -3.11
CA LYS A 206 3.81 10.02 -3.59
C LYS A 206 3.79 10.08 -5.12
N ARG A 207 4.14 11.25 -5.67
CA ARG A 207 4.31 11.43 -7.11
C ARG A 207 5.71 11.01 -7.53
N VAL A 208 5.79 10.18 -8.57
CA VAL A 208 7.06 9.81 -9.20
C VAL A 208 7.58 11.01 -9.98
N LEU A 209 8.69 11.54 -9.54
CA LEU A 209 9.33 12.69 -10.16
C LEU A 209 10.42 12.27 -11.14
N GLY A 210 11.16 11.20 -10.79
CA GLY A 210 12.24 10.70 -11.61
C GLY A 210 12.25 9.19 -11.74
N VAL A 211 12.66 8.74 -12.90
CA VAL A 211 12.75 7.34 -13.31
C VAL A 211 14.20 6.95 -13.59
N PRO A 212 14.52 5.64 -13.72
CA PRO A 212 15.90 5.20 -13.98
C PRO A 212 16.58 5.96 -15.14
N GLY A 213 17.79 6.46 -14.88
CA GLY A 213 18.59 7.23 -15.82
C GLY A 213 18.37 8.75 -15.77
N ASP A 214 17.37 9.23 -15.05
CA ASP A 214 17.15 10.67 -14.90
C ASP A 214 18.18 11.31 -13.99
N HIS A 215 18.52 12.55 -14.34
CA HIS A 215 19.17 13.49 -13.43
C HIS A 215 18.13 14.48 -12.91
N VAL A 216 17.89 14.48 -11.60
CA VAL A 216 16.89 15.33 -10.95
C VAL A 216 17.57 16.27 -9.97
N GLU A 217 17.30 17.56 -10.12
CA GLU A 217 17.71 18.59 -9.16
C GLU A 217 16.48 19.25 -8.55
N ILE A 218 16.53 19.54 -7.26
CA ILE A 218 15.49 20.27 -6.54
C ILE A 218 16.12 21.45 -5.81
N LYS A 219 15.60 22.65 -6.09
CA LYS A 219 16.01 23.92 -5.49
C LYS A 219 14.77 24.62 -4.92
N GLY A 220 14.60 24.50 -3.61
CA GLY A 220 13.33 24.89 -2.99
C GLY A 220 12.16 24.01 -3.45
N TYR A 221 11.15 24.60 -4.05
CA TYR A 221 10.03 23.86 -4.69
C TYR A 221 10.27 23.59 -6.18
N GLU A 222 11.26 24.22 -6.79
CA GLU A 222 11.57 24.09 -8.22
C GLU A 222 12.26 22.76 -8.52
N VAL A 223 11.85 22.13 -9.59
CA VAL A 223 12.37 20.85 -10.09
C VAL A 223 13.04 21.05 -11.43
N TRP A 224 14.19 20.41 -11.60
CA TRP A 224 14.94 20.34 -12.85
C TRP A 224 15.10 18.88 -13.22
N LEU A 225 14.73 18.53 -14.44
CA LEU A 225 14.86 17.20 -14.99
C LEU A 225 15.79 17.21 -16.18
N ASN A 226 16.89 16.47 -16.08
CA ASN A 226 17.89 16.38 -17.13
C ASN A 226 18.39 17.75 -17.63
N GLY A 227 18.56 18.69 -16.66
CA GLY A 227 18.98 20.07 -16.92
C GLY A 227 17.88 21.02 -17.40
N ILE A 228 16.65 20.54 -17.57
CA ILE A 228 15.51 21.37 -17.99
C ILE A 228 14.62 21.64 -16.79
N LYS A 229 14.34 22.92 -16.53
CA LYS A 229 13.42 23.32 -15.47
C LYS A 229 11.99 22.89 -15.79
N VAL A 230 11.36 22.20 -14.85
CA VAL A 230 9.94 21.83 -14.97
C VAL A 230 9.08 23.11 -14.95
N PRO A 231 8.23 23.32 -15.97
CA PRO A 231 7.39 24.51 -16.04
C PRO A 231 6.42 24.58 -14.86
N HIS A 232 6.32 25.77 -14.27
CA HIS A 232 5.39 26.01 -13.18
C HIS A 232 4.85 27.44 -13.20
N THR A 233 3.68 27.65 -12.62
CA THR A 233 3.03 28.96 -12.48
C THR A 233 2.40 29.08 -11.09
N ILE A 234 2.65 30.22 -10.43
CA ILE A 234 2.01 30.53 -9.14
C ILE A 234 0.55 30.85 -9.42
N GLN A 235 -0.37 30.18 -8.70
CA GLN A 235 -1.81 30.35 -8.82
C GLN A 235 -2.40 31.24 -7.73
N GLY A 236 -1.71 31.33 -6.59
CA GLY A 236 -2.14 32.13 -5.44
C GLY A 236 -1.42 31.70 -4.17
N GLU A 237 -1.74 32.38 -3.10
CA GLU A 237 -1.24 32.11 -1.76
C GLU A 237 -2.39 32.13 -0.76
N ASP A 238 -2.39 31.19 0.18
CA ASP A 238 -3.34 31.09 1.28
C ASP A 238 -2.60 30.83 2.61
N GLU A 239 -3.33 30.68 3.70
CA GLU A 239 -2.75 30.39 5.03
C GLU A 239 -1.88 29.11 5.07
N LYS A 240 -2.03 28.22 4.08
CA LYS A 240 -1.28 26.95 3.97
C LYS A 240 -0.04 27.10 3.06
N GLY A 241 0.18 28.26 2.47
CA GLY A 241 1.31 28.57 1.60
C GLY A 241 0.91 28.83 0.14
N VAL A 242 1.90 28.89 -0.71
CA VAL A 242 1.77 29.18 -2.14
C VAL A 242 1.25 27.97 -2.89
N LEU A 243 0.18 28.17 -3.66
CA LEU A 243 -0.36 27.16 -4.59
C LEU A 243 0.32 27.36 -5.95
N ILE A 244 0.93 26.32 -6.44
CA ILE A 244 1.71 26.33 -7.68
C ILE A 244 1.17 25.25 -8.60
N LYS A 245 0.96 25.58 -9.85
CA LYS A 245 0.64 24.65 -10.91
C LYS A 245 1.93 24.23 -11.61
N GLU A 246 2.26 22.96 -11.56
CA GLU A 246 3.46 22.37 -12.16
C GLU A 246 3.05 21.50 -13.35
N SER A 247 3.82 21.55 -14.43
CA SER A 247 3.58 20.73 -15.63
C SER A 247 4.72 19.72 -15.80
N LEU A 248 4.42 18.45 -15.50
CA LEU A 248 5.37 17.35 -15.62
C LEU A 248 4.92 16.41 -16.74
N GLU A 249 5.77 16.20 -17.75
CA GLU A 249 5.47 15.36 -18.94
C GLU A 249 4.18 15.80 -19.67
N GLY A 250 3.90 17.11 -19.71
CA GLY A 250 2.71 17.66 -20.36
C GLY A 250 1.42 17.47 -19.57
N ALA A 251 1.45 16.83 -18.39
CA ALA A 251 0.33 16.76 -17.49
C ALA A 251 0.49 17.76 -16.34
N GLU A 252 -0.58 18.47 -16.05
CA GLU A 252 -0.60 19.53 -15.04
C GLU A 252 -1.10 18.98 -13.71
N HIS A 253 -0.47 19.40 -12.62
CA HIS A 253 -0.91 19.12 -11.26
C HIS A 253 -0.60 20.30 -10.35
N PHE A 254 -1.22 20.32 -9.18
CA PHE A 254 -0.99 21.35 -8.19
C PHE A 254 -0.06 20.86 -7.11
N ILE A 255 0.91 21.68 -6.74
CA ILE A 255 1.78 21.52 -5.60
C ILE A 255 1.60 22.67 -4.63
N ARG A 256 2.01 22.46 -3.39
CA ARG A 256 1.98 23.46 -2.33
C ARG A 256 3.35 23.63 -1.72
N SER A 257 3.76 24.91 -1.52
CA SER A 257 4.98 25.27 -0.82
C SER A 257 4.72 26.39 0.20
N GLN A 258 5.34 26.30 1.37
CA GLN A 258 5.25 27.32 2.39
C GLN A 258 6.36 28.39 2.25
N GLY A 259 7.19 28.26 1.22
CA GLY A 259 8.30 29.21 0.99
C GLY A 259 9.40 29.15 2.06
N THR A 260 9.39 28.12 2.89
CA THR A 260 10.45 27.90 3.87
C THR A 260 11.72 27.49 3.14
N SER A 261 12.55 28.45 2.83
CA SER A 261 13.77 28.35 2.04
C SER A 261 14.91 27.57 2.69
N GLY A 262 14.59 26.59 3.54
CA GLY A 262 15.54 25.73 4.24
C GLY A 262 15.88 24.42 3.54
N TYR A 263 15.38 24.18 2.32
CA TYR A 263 15.75 22.96 1.61
C TYR A 263 17.14 23.10 1.03
N ALA A 264 18.03 22.23 1.49
CA ALA A 264 19.29 21.99 0.82
C ALA A 264 19.00 21.67 -0.66
N GLU A 265 19.83 22.18 -1.56
CA GLU A 265 19.81 21.75 -2.95
C GLU A 265 20.07 20.25 -2.98
N HIS A 266 19.21 19.55 -3.68
CA HIS A 266 19.34 18.10 -3.84
C HIS A 266 19.57 17.79 -5.30
N SER A 267 20.50 16.89 -5.56
CA SER A 267 20.79 16.39 -6.90
C SER A 267 20.92 14.86 -6.84
N TRP A 268 20.27 14.19 -7.79
CA TRP A 268 20.28 12.73 -7.90
C TRP A 268 20.42 12.29 -9.35
N THR A 269 21.20 11.26 -9.57
CA THR A 269 21.16 10.47 -10.80
C THR A 269 20.54 9.11 -10.45
N ILE A 270 19.35 8.84 -10.99
CA ILE A 270 18.52 7.73 -10.55
C ILE A 270 19.04 6.41 -11.10
N PRO A 271 19.43 5.45 -10.24
CA PRO A 271 19.94 4.16 -10.67
C PRO A 271 18.88 3.29 -11.34
N ALA A 272 19.32 2.26 -12.06
CA ALA A 272 18.43 1.25 -12.64
C ALA A 272 17.58 0.58 -11.56
N GLY A 273 16.28 0.35 -11.82
CA GLY A 273 15.34 -0.27 -10.90
C GLY A 273 14.93 0.60 -9.69
N SER A 274 15.33 1.88 -9.68
CA SER A 274 15.05 2.84 -8.61
C SER A 274 14.22 4.01 -9.11
N TYR A 275 13.44 4.62 -8.23
CA TYR A 275 12.56 5.74 -8.54
C TYR A 275 12.66 6.81 -7.46
N LEU A 276 12.52 8.07 -7.87
CA LEU A 276 12.45 9.21 -6.97
C LEU A 276 10.99 9.67 -6.86
N ALA A 277 10.46 9.71 -5.64
CA ALA A 277 9.09 10.12 -5.40
C ALA A 277 9.00 11.23 -4.36
N ILE A 278 8.19 12.25 -4.66
CA ILE A 278 8.05 13.46 -3.85
C ILE A 278 6.57 13.76 -3.61
N GLY A 279 6.28 14.35 -2.46
CA GLY A 279 4.94 14.80 -2.13
C GLY A 279 4.58 16.11 -2.83
N ASP A 280 3.31 16.26 -3.21
CA ASP A 280 2.78 17.50 -3.80
C ASP A 280 2.77 18.63 -2.76
N ASN A 281 2.65 18.32 -1.46
CA ASN A 281 2.86 19.27 -0.36
C ASN A 281 4.35 19.33 0.00
N ARG A 282 5.11 20.11 -0.77
CA ARG A 282 6.59 20.13 -0.77
C ARG A 282 7.20 20.26 0.62
N ASP A 283 6.65 21.11 1.49
CA ASP A 283 7.21 21.41 2.81
C ASP A 283 6.67 20.45 3.91
N ASN A 284 5.57 19.77 3.66
CA ASN A 284 4.93 18.84 4.60
C ASN A 284 4.96 17.38 4.11
N SER A 285 6.05 16.98 3.48
CA SER A 285 6.19 15.62 2.95
C SER A 285 7.51 14.98 3.40
N LEU A 286 7.39 13.82 4.03
CA LEU A 286 8.50 12.90 4.21
C LEU A 286 8.59 12.02 2.95
N ASP A 287 9.59 12.28 2.10
CA ASP A 287 9.72 11.68 0.78
C ASP A 287 11.17 11.36 0.43
N SER A 288 11.46 11.11 -0.85
CA SER A 288 12.78 10.71 -1.33
C SER A 288 13.92 11.66 -0.93
N ARG A 289 13.61 12.93 -0.67
CA ARG A 289 14.60 13.89 -0.14
C ARG A 289 15.17 13.47 1.20
N ALA A 290 14.41 12.71 1.99
CA ALA A 290 14.81 12.26 3.31
C ALA A 290 15.36 10.82 3.35
N TRP A 291 14.74 9.90 2.60
CA TRP A 291 15.00 8.46 2.68
C TRP A 291 15.55 7.84 1.39
N GLY A 292 15.78 8.63 0.34
CA GLY A 292 16.42 8.14 -0.90
C GLY A 292 15.43 7.61 -1.93
N TYR A 293 15.82 6.60 -2.68
CA TYR A 293 15.02 5.98 -3.73
C TYR A 293 14.15 4.85 -3.19
N PHE A 294 13.07 4.54 -3.90
CA PHE A 294 12.37 3.27 -3.72
C PHE A 294 12.57 2.38 -4.96
N SER A 295 12.60 1.08 -4.73
CA SER A 295 12.76 0.09 -5.79
C SER A 295 11.40 -0.35 -6.34
N ASP A 296 11.38 -0.80 -7.61
CA ASP A 296 10.25 -1.47 -8.24
C ASP A 296 9.73 -2.69 -7.44
N LYS A 297 10.63 -3.37 -6.74
CA LYS A 297 10.33 -4.46 -5.82
C LYS A 297 9.25 -4.09 -4.79
N TYR A 298 9.26 -2.85 -4.29
CA TYR A 298 8.37 -2.37 -3.23
C TYR A 298 7.16 -1.58 -3.76
N LEU A 299 7.01 -1.47 -5.06
CA LEU A 299 5.90 -0.81 -5.71
C LEU A 299 4.61 -1.61 -5.51
N ILE A 300 3.50 -0.96 -5.17
CA ILE A 300 2.20 -1.63 -4.92
C ILE A 300 1.26 -1.41 -6.09
N GLY A 301 1.12 -0.15 -6.55
CA GLY A 301 0.23 0.18 -7.66
C GLY A 301 0.17 1.68 -7.91
N LYS A 302 -0.68 2.08 -8.86
CA LYS A 302 -0.90 3.46 -9.25
C LYS A 302 -2.23 3.95 -8.71
N ALA A 303 -2.24 5.06 -7.99
CA ALA A 303 -3.46 5.73 -7.57
C ALA A 303 -4.03 6.50 -8.77
N GLU A 304 -5.24 6.15 -9.20
CA GLU A 304 -5.81 6.67 -10.44
C GLU A 304 -7.05 7.53 -10.23
N TYR A 305 -7.83 7.26 -9.18
CA TYR A 305 -9.14 7.87 -9.01
C TYR A 305 -9.50 8.10 -7.55
N ILE A 306 -10.06 9.27 -7.21
CA ILE A 306 -10.70 9.52 -5.91
C ILE A 306 -12.18 9.13 -6.07
N TRP A 307 -12.66 8.15 -5.29
CA TRP A 307 -14.02 7.67 -5.41
C TRP A 307 -14.94 8.05 -4.26
N LEU A 308 -14.36 8.45 -3.10
CA LEU A 308 -15.08 8.85 -1.90
C LEU A 308 -14.20 9.80 -1.07
N HIS A 309 -14.82 10.78 -0.42
CA HIS A 309 -14.19 11.60 0.62
C HIS A 309 -14.91 11.41 1.94
N TRP A 310 -14.22 10.88 2.96
CA TRP A 310 -14.78 10.65 4.30
C TRP A 310 -13.71 10.89 5.37
N PRO A 311 -13.51 12.18 5.79
CA PRO A 311 -12.40 12.55 6.66
C PRO A 311 -12.57 12.07 8.10
N THR A 312 -13.81 11.94 8.58
CA THR A 312 -14.12 11.46 9.95
C THR A 312 -15.44 10.71 9.96
N PHE A 313 -15.57 9.69 10.80
CA PHE A 313 -16.81 8.91 10.97
C PHE A 313 -17.99 9.74 11.49
N SER A 314 -17.75 10.92 12.08
CA SER A 314 -18.79 11.84 12.54
C SER A 314 -19.45 12.65 11.41
N LYS A 315 -18.88 12.65 10.22
CA LYS A 315 -19.43 13.35 9.04
C LYS A 315 -19.94 12.33 8.03
N LEU A 316 -20.93 12.75 7.25
CA LEU A 316 -21.37 11.91 6.13
C LEU A 316 -20.31 11.89 5.03
N PRO A 317 -20.15 10.75 4.35
CA PRO A 317 -19.27 10.65 3.19
C PRO A 317 -19.76 11.56 2.06
N SER A 318 -18.81 12.08 1.28
CA SER A 318 -19.08 13.00 0.16
C SER A 318 -18.45 12.47 -1.13
N PHE A 319 -19.12 12.69 -2.23
CA PHE A 319 -18.64 12.39 -3.57
C PHE A 319 -18.16 13.64 -4.33
N SER A 320 -18.11 14.80 -3.67
CA SER A 320 -17.76 16.08 -4.32
C SER A 320 -16.33 16.15 -4.86
N ARG A 321 -15.44 15.28 -4.38
CA ARG A 321 -14.04 15.19 -4.82
C ARG A 321 -13.79 14.04 -5.79
N ASN A 322 -14.84 13.35 -6.22
CA ASN A 322 -14.70 12.24 -7.16
C ASN A 322 -14.09 12.70 -8.47
N GLY A 323 -13.07 12.02 -8.91
CA GLY A 323 -12.38 12.35 -10.14
C GLY A 323 -11.07 11.61 -10.32
N LYS A 324 -10.53 11.72 -11.53
CA LYS A 324 -9.21 11.17 -11.85
C LYS A 324 -8.14 11.98 -11.12
N ILE A 325 -7.14 11.30 -10.58
CA ILE A 325 -5.98 11.93 -9.95
C ILE A 325 -5.10 12.50 -11.07
N GLN A 326 -4.77 13.79 -10.95
CA GLN A 326 -3.95 14.53 -11.90
C GLN A 326 -2.47 14.36 -11.60
#